data_4d68c0dcfc3131896199434af3b079d7
#
_entry.id   4d68c0dcfc3131896199434af3b079d7
#
_cell.length_a   1.000
_cell.length_b   1.000
_cell.length_c   1.000
_cell.angle_alpha   90.00
_cell.angle_beta   90.00
_cell.angle_gamma   90.00
#
_symmetry.space_group_name_H-M   'P 1'
#
loop_
_entity.id
_entity.type
_entity.pdbx_description
1 polymer ?
#
loop_
_entity_poly.entity_id
_entity_poly.type
_entity_poly.pdbx_seq_one_letter_code
_entity_poly.pdbx_strand_id
1 'polypeptide(L)' 'MSAKRILVIGSSGQIGTELVEGLRARFGDDNVVASDIKEPQVAQTGPFAMVNAMDRRGIERVIDKYGITDVYL' A
#
# COMPACT_ATOMS: atom_id res chain seq x y z
N MET A 1 -13.42 5.27 -16.87
CA MET A 1 -12.11 5.81 -16.48
C MET A 1 -11.60 5.06 -15.27
N SER A 2 -10.52 4.37 -15.39
CA SER A 2 -9.98 3.60 -14.28
C SER A 2 -9.00 4.46 -13.47
N ALA A 3 -9.23 4.60 -12.20
CA ALA A 3 -8.29 5.24 -11.31
C ALA A 3 -7.13 4.28 -11.03
N LYS A 4 -5.94 4.81 -10.84
CA LYS A 4 -4.82 4.01 -10.38
C LYS A 4 -5.07 3.51 -8.98
N ARG A 5 -4.73 2.25 -8.76
CA ARG A 5 -4.77 1.64 -7.44
C ARG A 5 -3.36 1.14 -7.12
N ILE A 6 -2.79 1.70 -6.09
CA ILE A 6 -1.35 1.57 -5.82
C ILE A 6 -1.14 0.74 -4.56
N LEU A 7 -0.21 -0.20 -4.63
CA LEU A 7 0.28 -0.94 -3.47
C LEU A 7 1.70 -0.48 -3.17
N VAL A 8 1.94 -0.04 -1.94
CA VAL A 8 3.28 0.32 -1.46
C VAL A 8 3.75 -0.76 -0.51
N ILE A 9 4.82 -1.45 -0.86
CA ILE A 9 5.41 -2.51 -0.04
C ILE A 9 6.57 -1.94 0.76
N GLY A 10 6.61 -2.22 2.07
CA GLY A 10 7.61 -1.66 2.97
C GLY A 10 7.28 -0.24 3.40
N SER A 11 6.01 0.01 3.74
CA SER A 11 5.49 1.35 3.96
C SER A 11 5.72 1.91 5.37
N SER A 12 6.19 1.09 6.31
CA SER A 12 6.28 1.50 7.71
C SER A 12 7.56 2.29 8.06
N GLY A 13 8.54 2.34 7.17
CA GLY A 13 9.71 3.18 7.35
C GLY A 13 9.39 4.65 7.08
N GLN A 14 10.34 5.54 7.40
CA GLN A 14 10.13 6.97 7.21
C GLN A 14 9.87 7.34 5.75
N ILE A 15 10.69 6.81 4.85
CA ILE A 15 10.53 7.08 3.40
C ILE A 15 9.22 6.49 2.88
N GLY A 16 8.89 5.27 3.32
CA GLY A 16 7.65 4.62 2.92
C GLY A 16 6.42 5.37 3.40
N THR A 17 6.45 5.88 4.64
CA THR A 17 5.35 6.67 5.20
C THR A 17 5.13 7.96 4.39
N GLU A 18 6.19 8.66 4.06
CA GLU A 18 6.11 9.88 3.26
C GLU A 18 5.60 9.59 1.85
N LEU A 19 6.05 8.50 1.25
CA LEU A 19 5.59 8.09 -0.07
C LEU A 19 4.09 7.80 -0.05
N VAL A 20 3.62 7.04 0.93
CA VAL A 20 2.20 6.72 1.06
C VAL A 20 1.37 7.99 1.23
N GLU A 21 1.81 8.91 2.09
CA GLU A 21 1.10 10.17 2.29
C GLU A 21 1.00 10.98 1.00
N GLY A 22 2.11 11.09 0.27
CA GLY A 22 2.14 11.82 -1.00
C GLY A 22 1.25 11.18 -2.06
N LEU A 23 1.27 9.86 -2.15
CA LEU A 23 0.42 9.14 -3.10
C LEU A 23 -1.06 9.27 -2.73
N ARG A 24 -1.40 9.18 -1.45
CA ARG A 24 -2.78 9.34 -1.00
C ARG A 24 -3.31 10.74 -1.26
N ALA A 25 -2.47 11.75 -1.07
CA ALA A 25 -2.86 13.12 -1.37
C ALA A 25 -3.16 13.32 -2.86
N ARG A 26 -2.45 12.59 -3.72
CA ARG A 26 -2.59 12.72 -5.18
C ARG A 26 -3.70 11.84 -5.75
N PHE A 27 -3.80 10.59 -5.30
CA PHE A 27 -4.68 9.60 -5.91
C PHE A 27 -5.91 9.26 -5.06
N GLY A 28 -5.97 9.76 -3.84
CA GLY A 28 -7.05 9.45 -2.90
C GLY A 28 -6.65 8.39 -1.89
N ASP A 29 -7.14 8.53 -0.67
CA ASP A 29 -6.75 7.65 0.44
C ASP A 29 -7.09 6.19 0.16
N ASP A 30 -8.24 5.92 -0.44
CA ASP A 30 -8.70 4.56 -0.69
C ASP A 30 -8.01 3.89 -1.88
N ASN A 31 -7.29 4.65 -2.67
CA ASN A 31 -6.61 4.15 -3.87
C ASN A 31 -5.16 3.76 -3.62
N VAL A 32 -4.67 3.92 -2.40
CA VAL A 32 -3.30 3.57 -2.03
C VAL A 32 -3.32 2.63 -0.84
N VAL A 33 -2.92 1.39 -1.06
CA VAL A 33 -2.80 0.38 -0.02
C VAL A 33 -1.37 0.38 0.48
N ALA A 34 -1.19 0.72 1.74
CA ALA A 34 0.10 0.60 2.41
C ALA A 34 0.27 -0.83 2.90
N SER A 35 1.49 -1.35 2.88
CA SER A 35 1.75 -2.70 3.38
C SER A 35 3.12 -2.81 4.00
N ASP A 36 3.20 -3.64 5.02
CA ASP A 36 4.47 -3.98 5.68
C ASP A 36 4.27 -5.28 6.47
N ILE A 37 5.37 -5.81 6.98
CA ILE A 37 5.33 -6.99 7.85
C ILE A 37 4.88 -6.67 9.27
N LYS A 38 4.86 -5.40 9.63
CA LYS A 38 4.46 -4.92 10.96
C LYS A 38 3.23 -4.03 10.85
N GLU A 39 2.50 -3.92 11.96
CA GLU A 39 1.42 -2.95 12.03
C GLU A 39 1.99 -1.53 11.92
N PRO A 40 1.25 -0.60 11.31
CA PRO A 40 1.71 0.78 11.19
C PRO A 40 1.76 1.43 12.57
N GLN A 41 2.80 2.22 12.80
CA GLN A 41 2.93 2.99 14.04
C GLN A 41 2.11 4.27 14.02
N VAL A 42 1.70 4.68 12.84
CA VAL A 42 0.91 5.89 12.62
C VAL A 42 -0.47 5.48 12.14
N ALA A 43 -1.50 6.16 12.61
CA ALA A 43 -2.87 5.90 12.17
C ALA A 43 -2.97 6.05 10.65
N GLN A 44 -3.59 5.09 10.01
CA GLN A 44 -3.74 5.08 8.56
C GLN A 44 -5.00 5.83 8.14
N THR A 45 -4.88 6.63 7.09
CA THR A 45 -6.02 7.32 6.48
C THR A 45 -6.68 6.49 5.39
N GLY A 46 -6.11 5.34 5.07
CA GLY A 46 -6.60 4.45 4.04
C GLY A 46 -6.24 3.00 4.33
N PRO A 47 -6.41 2.10 3.37
CA PRO A 47 -6.22 0.68 3.59
C PRO A 47 -4.76 0.32 3.89
N PHE A 48 -4.60 -0.68 4.73
CA PHE A 48 -3.30 -1.25 5.08
C PHE A 48 -3.41 -2.78 5.06
N ALA A 49 -2.41 -3.43 4.48
CA ALA A 49 -2.34 -4.88 4.45
C ALA A 49 -1.02 -5.34 5.08
N MET A 50 -1.09 -6.28 6.02
CA MET A 50 0.11 -6.89 6.56
C MET A 50 0.55 -8.01 5.62
N VAL A 51 1.69 -7.82 4.96
CA VAL A 51 2.22 -8.81 4.05
C VAL A 51 3.75 -8.70 4.01
N ASN A 52 4.40 -9.85 3.92
CA ASN A 52 5.86 -9.92 3.75
C ASN A 52 6.19 -9.74 2.27
N ALA A 53 7.15 -8.86 1.96
CA ALA A 53 7.60 -8.63 0.58
C ALA A 53 8.13 -9.92 -0.07
N MET A 54 8.57 -10.89 0.73
CA MET A 54 9.04 -12.19 0.23
C MET A 54 7.90 -13.19 0.02
N ASP A 55 6.68 -12.87 0.46
CA ASP A 55 5.53 -13.76 0.33
C ASP A 55 4.79 -13.44 -0.97
N ARG A 56 5.18 -14.11 -2.03
CA ARG A 56 4.61 -13.89 -3.35
C ARG A 56 3.09 -14.11 -3.38
N ARG A 57 2.61 -15.17 -2.75
CA ARG A 57 1.17 -15.48 -2.73
C ARG A 57 0.38 -14.45 -1.93
N GLY A 58 0.95 -13.98 -0.83
CA GLY A 58 0.35 -12.92 -0.04
C GLY A 58 0.19 -11.63 -0.83
N ILE A 59 1.23 -11.27 -1.57
CA ILE A 59 1.20 -10.08 -2.43
C ILE A 59 0.16 -10.25 -3.54
N GLU A 60 0.11 -11.41 -4.18
CA GLU A 60 -0.90 -11.68 -5.23
C GLU A 60 -2.32 -11.55 -4.69
N ARG A 61 -2.57 -12.03 -3.47
CA ARG A 61 -3.88 -11.89 -2.84
C ARG A 61 -4.25 -10.44 -2.59
N VAL A 62 -3.29 -9.62 -2.17
CA VAL A 62 -3.51 -8.19 -1.97
C VAL A 62 -3.81 -7.50 -3.30
N ILE A 63 -3.05 -7.84 -4.33
CA ILE A 63 -3.27 -7.28 -5.67
C ILE A 63 -4.69 -7.60 -6.15
N ASP A 64 -5.13 -8.84 -5.99
CA ASP A 64 -6.47 -9.25 -6.41
C ASP A 64 -7.55 -8.61 -5.55
N LYS A 65 -7.37 -8.59 -4.24
CA LYS A 65 -8.37 -8.06 -3.31
C LYS A 65 -8.64 -6.58 -3.53
N TYR A 66 -7.60 -5.81 -3.79
CA TYR A 66 -7.73 -4.36 -3.92
C TYR A 66 -7.73 -3.87 -5.37
N GLY A 67 -7.61 -4.76 -6.34
CA GLY A 67 -7.56 -4.38 -7.75
C GLY A 67 -6.35 -3.50 -8.07
N ILE A 68 -5.19 -3.88 -7.56
CA ILE A 68 -3.96 -3.07 -7.68
C ILE A 68 -3.51 -2.99 -9.14
N THR A 69 -3.18 -1.80 -9.58
CA THR A 69 -2.64 -1.56 -10.93
C THR A 69 -1.14 -1.27 -10.93
N ASP A 70 -0.63 -0.70 -9.86
CA ASP A 70 0.78 -0.29 -9.75
C ASP A 70 1.34 -0.72 -8.40
N VAL A 71 2.58 -1.18 -8.39
CA VAL A 71 3.27 -1.60 -7.16
C VAL A 71 4.55 -0.80 -6.99
N TYR A 72 4.74 -0.23 -5.80
CA TYR A 72 5.96 0.47 -5.39
C TYR A 72 6.66 -0.32 -4.30
N LEU A 73 7.95 -0.47 -4.45
CA LEU A 73 8.80 -1.13 -3.44
C LEU A 73 9.65 -0.12 -2.70
#